data_fd38869f0a82736cbc17963045c402df
#
_entry.id   fd38869f0a82736cbc17963045c402df
#
_cell.length_a   1.000
_cell.length_b   1.000
_cell.length_c   1.000
_cell.angle_alpha   90.00
_cell.angle_beta   90.00
_cell.angle_gamma   90.00
#
_symmetry.space_group_name_H-M   'P 1'
#
loop_
_entity.id
_entity.type
_entity.pdbx_description
1 polymer ?
#
loop_
_entity_poly.entity_id
_entity_poly.type
_entity_poly.pdbx_seq_one_letter_code
_entity_poly.pdbx_strand_id
1 'polypeptide(L)'
;MKKAAADVNPATRKPGLGCSLGVATVAVLVTVLLLEVFLRATHLGGARLSWSQPDSLIGWRFTPNKAYYHFGENETPRVGRINSLGWRDEERTVEKPPDVYRVAILGDSFVEAFQVEQEATFLALAEEQLSQETGRPVELLNFGRSGMTQSEQYLLLRDEVLQYQPDAVALFFLPDNDIADISRETAGDLVRPFFTLSPSGDLVLDTSFNQSATYRWKQLLNPLKQNSALVSWLAEQANSWRQQRRRPAADVVPSQPMQLGGPWSVATAQPDPQFGENYQLNKRLIEAMAGIAQQHGIQFILVSIGQLYRPEEIAAAQAIDPSYDPAYFDSDLADLAAKDGFMHAGLYEVFRQHYEQNGQPLRWSHWNYAGHEVVAETMADVLRPLVGVEQ
;
A
#
# COMPACT_ATOMS: atom_id res chain seq x y z
N MET A 1 37.07 86.74 12.92
CA MET A 1 36.99 85.49 13.76
C MET A 1 35.80 84.66 13.22
N LYS A 2 36.06 83.61 12.40
CA LYS A 2 35.06 82.67 11.98
C LYS A 2 35.28 81.37 12.78
N LYS A 3 34.26 80.93 13.56
CA LYS A 3 34.24 79.67 14.24
C LYS A 3 33.90 78.58 13.21
N ALA A 4 34.78 77.61 13.08
CA ALA A 4 34.49 76.39 12.30
C ALA A 4 33.51 75.50 13.08
N ALA A 5 32.40 75.13 12.43
CA ALA A 5 31.48 74.09 12.93
C ALA A 5 32.12 72.74 12.67
N ALA A 6 32.30 71.95 13.72
CA ALA A 6 32.71 70.55 13.59
C ALA A 6 31.53 69.72 13.16
N ASP A 7 31.63 69.10 11.98
CA ASP A 7 30.74 68.08 11.50
C ASP A 7 30.91 66.79 12.31
N VAL A 8 29.96 66.49 13.18
CA VAL A 8 29.91 65.22 13.91
C VAL A 8 29.22 64.22 13.02
N ASN A 9 30.01 63.45 12.32
CA ASN A 9 29.53 62.29 11.55
C ASN A 9 29.07 61.17 12.54
N PRO A 10 27.77 60.79 12.59
CA PRO A 10 27.34 59.73 13.48
C PRO A 10 27.90 58.41 12.96
N ALA A 11 28.96 57.92 13.63
CA ALA A 11 29.52 56.61 13.39
C ALA A 11 28.42 55.53 13.53
N THR A 12 27.93 55.00 12.43
CA THR A 12 27.05 53.84 12.41
C THR A 12 27.80 52.68 13.03
N ARG A 13 27.52 52.39 14.31
CA ARG A 13 28.04 51.19 14.98
C ARG A 13 27.52 49.96 14.22
N LYS A 14 28.41 49.24 13.57
CA LYS A 14 28.08 47.90 12.98
C LYS A 14 27.58 47.02 14.12
N PRO A 15 26.42 46.34 13.96
CA PRO A 15 25.92 45.43 14.99
C PRO A 15 26.98 44.37 15.28
N GLY A 16 27.21 44.07 16.56
CA GLY A 16 28.19 43.06 16.98
C GLY A 16 27.77 41.68 16.40
N LEU A 17 28.75 40.83 16.12
CA LEU A 17 28.55 39.50 15.48
C LEU A 17 27.46 38.70 16.19
N GLY A 18 27.35 38.75 17.52
CA GLY A 18 26.30 38.07 18.30
C GLY A 18 24.89 38.63 18.06
N CYS A 19 24.72 39.93 17.85
CA CYS A 19 23.43 40.53 17.53
C CYS A 19 22.98 40.16 16.12
N SER A 20 23.90 40.16 15.16
CA SER A 20 23.62 39.73 13.78
C SER A 20 23.26 38.24 13.70
N LEU A 21 23.94 37.38 14.48
CA LEU A 21 23.63 35.95 14.56
C LEU A 21 22.25 35.73 15.20
N GLY A 22 21.91 36.44 16.26
CA GLY A 22 20.60 36.38 16.91
C GLY A 22 19.47 36.79 15.99
N VAL A 23 19.62 37.89 15.24
CA VAL A 23 18.62 38.32 14.23
C VAL A 23 18.48 37.29 13.11
N ALA A 24 19.58 36.73 12.60
CA ALA A 24 19.54 35.69 11.56
C ALA A 24 18.82 34.43 12.06
N THR A 25 19.09 33.98 13.29
CA THR A 25 18.42 32.83 13.90
C THR A 25 16.90 33.06 14.03
N VAL A 26 16.49 34.23 14.53
CA VAL A 26 15.06 34.58 14.64
C VAL A 26 14.40 34.61 13.25
N ALA A 27 15.06 35.23 12.27
CA ALA A 27 14.53 35.26 10.91
C ALA A 27 14.33 33.85 10.32
N VAL A 28 15.28 32.93 10.51
CA VAL A 28 15.17 31.54 10.08
C VAL A 28 14.00 30.84 10.78
N LEU A 29 13.87 30.98 12.11
CA LEU A 29 12.79 30.39 12.88
C LEU A 29 11.41 30.91 12.43
N VAL A 30 11.28 32.21 12.20
CA VAL A 30 10.04 32.80 11.69
C VAL A 30 9.72 32.31 10.29
N THR A 31 10.71 32.20 9.41
CA THR A 31 10.53 31.67 8.06
C THR A 31 10.06 30.21 8.08
N VAL A 32 10.70 29.38 8.91
CA VAL A 32 10.30 27.96 9.08
C VAL A 32 8.87 27.86 9.62
N LEU A 33 8.50 28.68 10.61
CA LEU A 33 7.14 28.71 11.16
C LEU A 33 6.11 29.14 10.11
N LEU A 34 6.40 30.20 9.36
CA LEU A 34 5.49 30.66 8.29
C LEU A 34 5.32 29.58 7.19
N LEU A 35 6.41 28.92 6.82
CA LEU A 35 6.36 27.82 5.84
C LEU A 35 5.56 26.63 6.37
N GLU A 36 5.74 26.26 7.65
CA GLU A 36 4.96 25.22 8.29
C GLU A 36 3.45 25.51 8.25
N VAL A 37 3.06 26.74 8.66
CA VAL A 37 1.67 27.20 8.65
C VAL A 37 1.11 27.20 7.22
N PHE A 38 1.89 27.71 6.26
CA PHE A 38 1.51 27.73 4.85
C PHE A 38 1.27 26.32 4.30
N LEU A 39 2.20 25.39 4.54
CA LEU A 39 2.08 24.01 4.08
C LEU A 39 0.88 23.29 4.69
N ARG A 40 0.59 23.52 5.98
CA ARG A 40 -0.60 22.96 6.64
C ARG A 40 -1.91 23.51 6.08
N ALA A 41 -1.92 24.78 5.71
CA ALA A 41 -3.13 25.43 5.20
C ALA A 41 -3.42 25.11 3.74
N THR A 42 -2.38 24.93 2.93
CA THR A 42 -2.52 24.75 1.47
C THR A 42 -2.37 23.32 1.01
N HIS A 43 -1.78 22.44 1.81
CA HIS A 43 -1.35 21.09 1.42
C HIS A 43 -0.53 21.03 0.12
N LEU A 44 0.19 22.13 -0.19
CA LEU A 44 0.96 22.28 -1.42
C LEU A 44 1.96 21.13 -1.62
N GLY A 45 1.95 20.53 -2.80
CA GLY A 45 2.81 19.38 -3.12
C GLY A 45 2.54 18.15 -2.25
N GLY A 46 1.30 18.00 -1.75
CA GLY A 46 0.92 16.90 -0.87
C GLY A 46 1.45 17.02 0.57
N ALA A 47 1.92 18.24 0.97
CA ALA A 47 2.44 18.45 2.33
C ALA A 47 1.38 18.19 3.40
N ARG A 48 1.68 17.27 4.32
CA ARG A 48 0.78 16.83 5.39
C ARG A 48 1.57 16.30 6.58
N LEU A 49 0.92 16.16 7.72
CA LEU A 49 1.49 15.42 8.85
C LEU A 49 1.55 13.93 8.50
N SER A 50 2.63 13.26 8.86
CA SER A 50 2.72 11.83 8.66
C SER A 50 1.73 11.09 9.56
N TRP A 51 0.99 10.15 8.99
CA TRP A 51 0.16 9.19 9.73
C TRP A 51 0.76 7.79 9.76
N SER A 52 2.03 7.66 9.37
CA SER A 52 2.80 6.41 9.42
C SER A 52 3.91 6.47 10.45
N GLN A 53 4.35 5.31 10.90
CA GLN A 53 5.47 5.12 11.80
C GLN A 53 6.32 3.92 11.39
N PRO A 54 7.64 3.92 11.68
CA PRO A 54 8.49 2.75 11.46
C PRO A 54 8.02 1.56 12.29
N ASP A 55 8.12 0.38 11.73
CA ASP A 55 7.73 -0.87 12.34
C ASP A 55 8.80 -1.95 12.13
N SER A 56 9.11 -2.72 13.17
CA SER A 56 10.16 -3.72 13.12
C SER A 56 9.76 -5.04 12.47
N LEU A 57 8.46 -5.30 12.33
CA LEU A 57 7.93 -6.49 11.66
C LEU A 57 7.81 -6.28 10.14
N ILE A 58 7.14 -5.17 9.75
CA ILE A 58 6.73 -4.92 8.37
C ILE A 58 7.32 -3.64 7.76
N GLY A 59 8.39 -3.08 8.37
CA GLY A 59 9.08 -1.87 7.91
C GLY A 59 8.40 -0.57 8.31
N TRP A 60 7.10 -0.45 8.09
CA TRP A 60 6.29 0.67 8.57
C TRP A 60 4.82 0.26 8.70
N ARG A 61 4.08 0.98 9.55
CA ARG A 61 2.63 0.82 9.74
C ARG A 61 1.95 2.18 9.92
N PHE A 62 0.64 2.20 9.91
CA PHE A 62 -0.10 3.39 10.30
C PHE A 62 0.03 3.67 11.79
N THR A 63 -0.07 4.96 12.16
CA THR A 63 -0.12 5.37 13.56
C THR A 63 -1.57 5.31 14.03
N PRO A 64 -1.87 4.53 15.08
CA PRO A 64 -3.23 4.42 15.63
C PRO A 64 -3.84 5.79 15.95
N ASN A 65 -5.14 5.94 15.73
CA ASN A 65 -5.91 7.15 16.02
C ASN A 65 -5.44 8.42 15.29
N LYS A 66 -4.57 8.31 14.28
CA LYS A 66 -4.07 9.45 13.53
C LYS A 66 -5.01 9.83 12.39
N ALA A 67 -5.35 11.11 12.31
CA ALA A 67 -6.04 11.62 11.14
C ALA A 67 -5.14 11.53 9.90
N TYR A 68 -5.72 11.17 8.76
CA TYR A 68 -5.04 11.18 7.47
C TYR A 68 -5.67 12.21 6.52
N TYR A 69 -4.86 12.67 5.60
CA TYR A 69 -5.26 13.45 4.45
C TYR A 69 -4.58 12.84 3.22
N HIS A 70 -5.37 12.24 2.33
CA HIS A 70 -4.88 11.64 1.09
C HIS A 70 -5.44 12.41 -0.10
N PHE A 71 -4.57 12.79 -1.04
CA PHE A 71 -5.00 13.41 -2.28
C PHE A 71 -5.32 12.30 -3.28
N GLY A 72 -6.60 12.09 -3.54
CA GLY A 72 -7.06 11.00 -4.41
C GLY A 72 -6.68 11.19 -5.87
N GLU A 73 -6.70 10.11 -6.63
CA GLU A 73 -6.36 10.08 -8.06
C GLU A 73 -7.34 10.85 -8.94
N ASN A 74 -8.54 11.13 -8.44
CA ASN A 74 -9.56 11.99 -9.05
C ASN A 74 -9.48 13.45 -8.57
N GLU A 75 -8.34 13.87 -8.04
CA GLU A 75 -8.09 15.22 -7.51
C GLU A 75 -8.98 15.62 -6.32
N THR A 76 -9.75 14.68 -5.77
CA THR A 76 -10.59 14.91 -4.60
C THR A 76 -9.86 14.45 -3.33
N PRO A 77 -9.68 15.32 -2.33
CA PRO A 77 -9.03 14.92 -1.09
C PRO A 77 -9.92 13.96 -0.29
N ARG A 78 -9.30 12.93 0.28
CA ARG A 78 -9.89 12.01 1.24
C ARG A 78 -9.34 12.30 2.62
N VAL A 79 -10.23 12.46 3.56
CA VAL A 79 -9.88 12.68 4.98
C VAL A 79 -10.57 11.63 5.83
N GLY A 80 -9.88 11.21 6.88
CA GLY A 80 -10.42 10.22 7.80
C GLY A 80 -9.46 9.99 8.95
N ARG A 81 -9.64 8.89 9.63
CA ARG A 81 -8.82 8.50 10.77
C ARG A 81 -8.43 7.03 10.66
N ILE A 82 -7.19 6.74 10.98
CA ILE A 82 -6.72 5.38 11.25
C ILE A 82 -7.37 4.94 12.56
N ASN A 83 -7.91 3.73 12.60
CA ASN A 83 -8.58 3.19 13.78
C ASN A 83 -7.62 2.98 14.97
N SER A 84 -8.15 2.60 16.12
CA SER A 84 -7.35 2.37 17.35
C SER A 84 -6.34 1.23 17.21
N LEU A 85 -6.54 0.32 16.26
CA LEU A 85 -5.67 -0.83 15.98
C LEU A 85 -4.59 -0.52 14.93
N GLY A 86 -4.62 0.67 14.31
CA GLY A 86 -3.62 1.09 13.34
C GLY A 86 -3.93 0.69 11.90
N TRP A 87 -5.20 0.54 11.53
CA TRP A 87 -5.65 0.22 10.18
C TRP A 87 -6.62 1.27 9.64
N ARG A 88 -6.72 1.36 8.33
CA ARG A 88 -7.78 2.13 7.66
C ARG A 88 -9.04 1.29 7.61
N ASP A 89 -9.72 1.21 8.70
CA ASP A 89 -10.92 0.40 8.91
C ASP A 89 -11.84 1.08 9.92
N GLU A 90 -13.06 0.56 10.07
CA GLU A 90 -13.92 0.83 11.21
C GLU A 90 -13.22 0.47 12.54
N GLU A 91 -13.74 0.95 13.66
CA GLU A 91 -13.26 0.49 14.96
C GLU A 91 -13.63 -0.98 15.15
N ARG A 92 -12.62 -1.82 15.34
CA ARG A 92 -12.76 -3.26 15.54
C ARG A 92 -12.24 -3.66 16.92
N THR A 93 -12.71 -4.81 17.40
CA THR A 93 -12.15 -5.45 18.60
C THR A 93 -11.23 -6.59 18.23
N VAL A 94 -10.17 -6.82 18.99
CA VAL A 94 -9.28 -7.99 18.77
C VAL A 94 -10.10 -9.26 19.07
N GLU A 95 -10.78 -9.32 20.22
CA GLU A 95 -11.70 -10.40 20.52
C GLU A 95 -12.90 -10.36 19.56
N LYS A 96 -13.16 -11.51 18.93
CA LYS A 96 -14.27 -11.63 17.98
C LYS A 96 -15.61 -11.62 18.74
N PRO A 97 -16.55 -10.72 18.38
CA PRO A 97 -17.90 -10.77 18.98
C PRO A 97 -18.61 -12.10 18.69
N PRO A 98 -19.51 -12.56 19.57
CA PRO A 98 -20.30 -13.76 19.32
C PRO A 98 -21.15 -13.58 18.05
N ASP A 99 -21.38 -14.69 17.35
CA ASP A 99 -22.22 -14.79 16.14
C ASP A 99 -21.71 -14.03 14.90
N VAL A 100 -20.59 -13.30 15.00
CA VAL A 100 -19.97 -12.62 13.87
C VAL A 100 -19.18 -13.62 13.00
N TYR A 101 -19.33 -13.50 11.68
CA TYR A 101 -18.41 -14.11 10.72
C TYR A 101 -17.33 -13.09 10.36
N ARG A 102 -16.08 -13.41 10.67
CA ARG A 102 -14.97 -12.47 10.53
C ARG A 102 -14.01 -12.91 9.43
N VAL A 103 -13.75 -12.02 8.48
CA VAL A 103 -12.79 -12.23 7.39
C VAL A 103 -11.65 -11.25 7.53
N ALA A 104 -10.41 -11.73 7.58
CA ALA A 104 -9.23 -10.88 7.51
C ALA A 104 -8.83 -10.68 6.04
N ILE A 105 -8.78 -9.43 5.59
CA ILE A 105 -8.43 -9.07 4.21
C ILE A 105 -7.00 -8.54 4.20
N LEU A 106 -6.09 -9.30 3.60
CA LEU A 106 -4.68 -8.94 3.41
C LEU A 106 -4.46 -8.42 1.98
N GLY A 107 -3.64 -7.39 1.84
CA GLY A 107 -3.31 -6.84 0.53
C GLY A 107 -2.48 -5.57 0.62
N ASP A 108 -2.36 -4.91 -0.50
CA ASP A 108 -1.59 -3.68 -0.68
C ASP A 108 -2.47 -2.41 -0.71
N SER A 109 -2.15 -1.46 -1.60
CA SER A 109 -2.89 -0.21 -1.78
C SER A 109 -4.30 -0.40 -2.33
N PHE A 110 -4.60 -1.50 -3.00
CA PHE A 110 -5.96 -1.82 -3.47
C PHE A 110 -6.87 -2.20 -2.31
N VAL A 111 -6.36 -2.89 -1.30
CA VAL A 111 -7.09 -3.21 -0.07
C VAL A 111 -7.12 -2.01 0.88
N GLU A 112 -6.01 -1.26 1.01
CA GLU A 112 -5.94 0.00 1.75
C GLU A 112 -6.99 1.02 1.28
N ALA A 113 -7.19 1.14 -0.04
CA ALA A 113 -8.29 1.83 -0.73
C ALA A 113 -8.46 3.33 -0.41
N PHE A 114 -7.37 4.08 -0.22
CA PHE A 114 -7.45 5.54 0.04
C PHE A 114 -8.07 6.37 -1.10
N GLN A 115 -8.34 5.77 -2.26
CA GLN A 115 -8.87 6.43 -3.44
C GLN A 115 -10.35 6.81 -3.31
N VAL A 116 -11.09 6.10 -2.45
CA VAL A 116 -12.52 6.32 -2.18
C VAL A 116 -12.74 6.56 -0.68
N GLU A 117 -13.92 7.02 -0.30
CA GLU A 117 -14.37 7.10 1.10
C GLU A 117 -14.41 5.69 1.70
N GLN A 118 -14.34 5.59 3.03
CA GLN A 118 -14.30 4.30 3.71
C GLN A 118 -15.57 3.49 3.47
N GLU A 119 -16.71 4.14 3.46
CA GLU A 119 -18.03 3.55 3.23
C GLU A 119 -18.22 3.07 1.78
N ALA A 120 -17.42 3.58 0.85
CA ALA A 120 -17.43 3.20 -0.57
C ALA A 120 -16.37 2.16 -0.92
N THR A 121 -15.61 1.64 0.05
CA THR A 121 -14.66 0.56 -0.20
C THR A 121 -15.38 -0.77 -0.45
N PHE A 122 -14.76 -1.65 -1.21
CA PHE A 122 -15.31 -3.00 -1.43
C PHE A 122 -15.52 -3.77 -0.12
N LEU A 123 -14.69 -3.49 0.90
CA LEU A 123 -14.83 -4.11 2.21
C LEU A 123 -16.17 -3.71 2.86
N ALA A 124 -16.43 -2.40 2.96
CA ALA A 124 -17.65 -1.90 3.58
C ALA A 124 -18.90 -2.36 2.79
N LEU A 125 -18.85 -2.28 1.47
CA LEU A 125 -19.95 -2.70 0.60
C LEU A 125 -20.24 -4.22 0.72
N ALA A 126 -19.22 -5.07 0.68
CA ALA A 126 -19.39 -6.52 0.81
C ALA A 126 -19.82 -6.92 2.23
N GLU A 127 -19.32 -6.26 3.27
CA GLU A 127 -19.72 -6.46 4.66
C GLU A 127 -21.21 -6.17 4.86
N GLU A 128 -21.67 -5.03 4.35
CA GLU A 128 -23.09 -4.64 4.40
C GLU A 128 -23.96 -5.64 3.63
N GLN A 129 -23.59 -5.95 2.38
CA GLN A 129 -24.32 -6.88 1.53
C GLN A 129 -24.45 -8.25 2.16
N LEU A 130 -23.34 -8.85 2.61
CA LEU A 130 -23.32 -10.18 3.22
C LEU A 130 -24.14 -10.22 4.51
N SER A 131 -24.02 -9.19 5.36
CA SER A 131 -24.80 -9.12 6.61
C SER A 131 -26.30 -9.06 6.35
N GLN A 132 -26.73 -8.31 5.33
CA GLN A 132 -28.14 -8.22 4.93
C GLN A 132 -28.66 -9.52 4.30
N GLU A 133 -27.90 -10.12 3.40
CA GLU A 133 -28.32 -11.33 2.68
C GLU A 133 -28.37 -12.57 3.56
N THR A 134 -27.40 -12.71 4.48
CA THR A 134 -27.29 -13.92 5.33
C THR A 134 -28.01 -13.78 6.66
N GLY A 135 -28.35 -12.54 7.08
CA GLY A 135 -28.93 -12.26 8.40
C GLY A 135 -27.95 -12.47 9.56
N ARG A 136 -26.67 -12.75 9.26
CA ARG A 136 -25.57 -12.91 10.23
C ARG A 136 -24.64 -11.69 10.15
N PRO A 137 -24.22 -11.10 11.30
CA PRO A 137 -23.22 -10.05 11.25
C PRO A 137 -21.91 -10.53 10.63
N VAL A 138 -21.38 -9.77 9.66
CA VAL A 138 -20.11 -10.05 8.98
C VAL A 138 -19.16 -8.89 9.26
N GLU A 139 -17.88 -9.16 9.48
CA GLU A 139 -16.81 -8.17 9.59
C GLU A 139 -15.70 -8.50 8.59
N LEU A 140 -15.40 -7.57 7.69
CA LEU A 140 -14.25 -7.63 6.79
C LEU A 140 -13.15 -6.71 7.33
N LEU A 141 -12.18 -7.26 8.06
CA LEU A 141 -11.09 -6.50 8.67
C LEU A 141 -10.04 -6.12 7.62
N ASN A 142 -9.77 -4.84 7.50
CA ASN A 142 -8.80 -4.32 6.54
C ASN A 142 -7.37 -4.37 7.08
N PHE A 143 -6.56 -5.30 6.59
CA PHE A 143 -5.11 -5.38 6.83
C PHE A 143 -4.30 -4.94 5.59
N GLY A 144 -4.89 -4.09 4.73
CA GLY A 144 -4.24 -3.52 3.57
C GLY A 144 -3.34 -2.34 3.90
N ARG A 145 -2.21 -2.24 3.23
CA ARG A 145 -1.29 -1.11 3.32
C ARG A 145 -0.48 -0.98 2.02
N SER A 146 -0.41 0.24 1.49
CA SER A 146 0.33 0.54 0.25
C SER A 146 1.72 -0.08 0.20
N GLY A 147 1.98 -0.78 -0.89
CA GLY A 147 3.27 -1.38 -1.20
C GLY A 147 3.64 -2.58 -0.32
N MET A 148 2.72 -3.21 0.44
CA MET A 148 2.97 -4.52 1.02
C MET A 148 3.06 -5.58 -0.07
N THR A 149 3.97 -6.53 0.14
CA THR A 149 4.07 -7.75 -0.65
C THR A 149 3.73 -8.95 0.23
N GLN A 150 3.75 -10.15 -0.34
CA GLN A 150 3.49 -11.37 0.42
C GLN A 150 4.47 -11.57 1.60
N SER A 151 5.65 -10.92 1.58
CA SER A 151 6.59 -10.97 2.72
C SER A 151 5.99 -10.35 3.99
N GLU A 152 5.43 -9.13 3.89
CA GLU A 152 4.80 -8.47 5.02
C GLU A 152 3.46 -9.11 5.37
N GLN A 153 2.67 -9.48 4.36
CA GLN A 153 1.37 -10.12 4.54
C GLN A 153 1.48 -11.47 5.26
N TYR A 154 2.51 -12.27 4.92
CA TYR A 154 2.83 -13.52 5.63
C TYR A 154 3.17 -13.27 7.11
N LEU A 155 4.00 -12.27 7.39
CA LEU A 155 4.36 -11.92 8.77
C LEU A 155 3.17 -11.41 9.56
N LEU A 156 2.32 -10.58 8.95
CA LEU A 156 1.07 -10.11 9.56
C LEU A 156 0.14 -11.28 9.88
N LEU A 157 -0.09 -12.19 8.93
CA LEU A 157 -0.94 -13.35 9.15
C LEU A 157 -0.43 -14.18 10.32
N ARG A 158 0.86 -14.53 10.32
CA ARG A 158 1.49 -15.40 11.32
C ARG A 158 1.51 -14.79 12.72
N ASP A 159 1.85 -13.51 12.83
CA ASP A 159 2.22 -12.88 14.10
C ASP A 159 1.11 -11.97 14.68
N GLU A 160 0.16 -11.49 13.86
CA GLU A 160 -0.86 -10.54 14.32
C GLU A 160 -2.31 -10.93 13.96
N VAL A 161 -2.58 -11.34 12.73
CA VAL A 161 -3.97 -11.51 12.23
C VAL A 161 -4.71 -12.65 12.95
N LEU A 162 -4.01 -13.73 13.28
CA LEU A 162 -4.62 -14.89 13.96
C LEU A 162 -5.26 -14.53 15.31
N GLN A 163 -4.76 -13.51 16.02
CA GLN A 163 -5.34 -13.09 17.30
C GLN A 163 -6.73 -12.48 17.18
N TYR A 164 -7.12 -12.03 15.97
CA TYR A 164 -8.46 -11.53 15.68
C TYR A 164 -9.48 -12.65 15.45
N GLN A 165 -9.06 -13.90 15.50
CA GLN A 165 -9.92 -15.10 15.34
C GLN A 165 -10.74 -15.08 14.05
N PRO A 166 -10.14 -14.87 12.87
CA PRO A 166 -10.87 -14.86 11.62
C PRO A 166 -11.40 -16.25 11.27
N ASP A 167 -12.59 -16.32 10.68
CA ASP A 167 -13.16 -17.53 10.10
C ASP A 167 -12.61 -17.78 8.70
N ALA A 168 -12.24 -16.69 8.00
CA ALA A 168 -11.58 -16.74 6.70
C ALA A 168 -10.49 -15.67 6.57
N VAL A 169 -9.51 -15.93 5.71
CA VAL A 169 -8.48 -14.98 5.27
C VAL A 169 -8.58 -14.85 3.77
N ALA A 170 -8.73 -13.63 3.27
CA ALA A 170 -8.64 -13.35 1.84
C ALA A 170 -7.35 -12.54 1.56
N LEU A 171 -6.49 -13.10 0.72
CA LEU A 171 -5.24 -12.50 0.28
C LEU A 171 -5.41 -11.93 -1.12
N PHE A 172 -5.22 -10.63 -1.27
CA PHE A 172 -5.22 -9.97 -2.57
C PHE A 172 -3.80 -9.90 -3.13
N PHE A 173 -3.62 -10.51 -4.29
CA PHE A 173 -2.34 -10.54 -5.01
C PHE A 173 -2.38 -9.60 -6.21
N LEU A 174 -1.44 -8.64 -6.25
CA LEU A 174 -1.28 -7.70 -7.35
C LEU A 174 -0.05 -8.05 -8.18
N PRO A 175 -0.19 -8.51 -9.43
CA PRO A 175 0.94 -8.94 -10.29
C PRO A 175 1.94 -7.86 -10.67
N ASP A 176 1.88 -6.67 -10.11
CA ASP A 176 2.79 -5.54 -10.34
C ASP A 176 3.79 -5.42 -9.19
N ASN A 177 3.45 -4.63 -8.15
CA ASN A 177 4.35 -4.39 -7.04
C ASN A 177 4.66 -5.63 -6.19
N ASP A 178 3.75 -6.61 -6.11
CA ASP A 178 3.99 -7.84 -5.36
C ASP A 178 5.16 -8.64 -5.97
N ILE A 179 5.25 -8.68 -7.29
CA ILE A 179 6.38 -9.32 -7.99
C ILE A 179 7.61 -8.40 -8.01
N ALA A 180 7.39 -7.07 -8.20
CA ALA A 180 8.49 -6.12 -8.29
C ALA A 180 9.24 -5.93 -6.97
N ASP A 181 8.52 -5.85 -5.86
CA ASP A 181 9.08 -5.44 -4.56
C ASP A 181 9.34 -6.60 -3.58
N ILE A 182 9.16 -7.88 -4.02
CA ILE A 182 9.34 -9.05 -3.16
C ILE A 182 10.80 -9.35 -2.81
N SER A 183 11.75 -8.99 -3.67
CA SER A 183 13.18 -9.26 -3.50
C SER A 183 14.01 -7.98 -3.32
N ARG A 184 15.18 -8.10 -2.68
CA ARG A 184 16.09 -6.95 -2.48
C ARG A 184 16.62 -6.36 -3.78
N GLU A 185 16.76 -7.19 -4.80
CA GLU A 185 17.35 -6.87 -6.09
C GLU A 185 16.46 -5.90 -6.86
N THR A 186 15.14 -6.06 -6.73
CA THR A 186 14.16 -5.30 -7.52
C THR A 186 13.38 -4.28 -6.70
N ALA A 187 13.34 -4.43 -5.35
CA ALA A 187 12.55 -3.56 -4.49
C ALA A 187 12.98 -2.09 -4.50
N GLY A 188 12.01 -1.20 -4.59
CA GLY A 188 12.22 0.24 -4.51
C GLY A 188 12.57 0.74 -3.10
N ASP A 189 11.99 0.16 -2.04
CA ASP A 189 12.32 0.47 -0.63
C ASP A 189 12.88 -0.78 0.07
N LEU A 190 14.08 -0.65 0.66
CA LEU A 190 14.75 -1.72 1.40
C LEU A 190 14.47 -1.69 2.91
N VAL A 191 13.63 -0.78 3.40
CA VAL A 191 13.23 -0.74 4.81
C VAL A 191 11.97 -1.59 4.97
N ARG A 192 12.14 -2.89 4.76
CA ARG A 192 11.11 -3.92 4.81
C ARG A 192 11.71 -5.29 5.02
N PRO A 193 10.95 -6.30 5.51
CA PRO A 193 11.39 -7.67 5.53
C PRO A 193 11.48 -8.25 4.12
N PHE A 194 12.39 -9.19 3.91
CA PHE A 194 12.48 -9.99 2.71
C PHE A 194 12.53 -11.47 3.06
N PHE A 195 12.06 -12.30 2.16
CA PHE A 195 12.29 -13.73 2.21
C PHE A 195 13.18 -14.17 1.06
N THR A 196 13.92 -15.24 1.29
CA THR A 196 14.66 -15.98 0.26
C THR A 196 14.36 -17.45 0.42
N LEU A 197 14.67 -18.25 -0.61
CA LEU A 197 14.58 -19.70 -0.51
C LEU A 197 15.96 -20.27 -0.16
N SER A 198 16.00 -21.16 0.83
CA SER A 198 17.18 -21.98 1.11
C SER A 198 17.40 -22.99 -0.03
N PRO A 199 18.59 -23.66 -0.11
CA PRO A 199 18.80 -24.74 -1.05
C PRO A 199 17.84 -25.92 -0.92
N SER A 200 17.20 -26.09 0.26
CA SER A 200 16.12 -27.07 0.52
C SER A 200 14.72 -26.57 0.12
N GLY A 201 14.59 -25.28 -0.31
CA GLY A 201 13.31 -24.67 -0.67
C GLY A 201 12.54 -24.09 0.50
N ASP A 202 13.15 -23.98 1.69
CA ASP A 202 12.52 -23.39 2.88
C ASP A 202 12.59 -21.87 2.83
N LEU A 203 11.56 -21.20 3.35
CA LEU A 203 11.51 -19.75 3.47
C LEU A 203 12.47 -19.25 4.57
N VAL A 204 13.42 -18.41 4.21
CA VAL A 204 14.40 -17.79 5.10
C VAL A 204 14.12 -16.30 5.22
N LEU A 205 13.74 -15.85 6.42
CA LEU A 205 13.42 -14.45 6.71
C LEU A 205 14.68 -13.61 6.92
N ASP A 206 14.75 -12.48 6.22
CA ASP A 206 15.75 -11.41 6.39
C ASP A 206 15.09 -10.15 6.96
N THR A 207 15.37 -9.84 8.21
CA THR A 207 14.97 -8.60 8.91
C THR A 207 16.12 -7.63 9.11
N SER A 208 17.22 -7.76 8.38
CA SER A 208 18.41 -6.93 8.53
C SER A 208 18.16 -5.42 8.32
N PHE A 209 17.03 -5.06 7.69
CA PHE A 209 16.62 -3.66 7.57
C PHE A 209 16.51 -2.95 8.93
N ASN A 210 16.14 -3.66 10.00
CA ASN A 210 16.03 -3.13 11.36
C ASN A 210 17.37 -2.59 11.90
N GLN A 211 18.50 -3.09 11.38
CA GLN A 211 19.84 -2.67 11.76
C GLN A 211 20.38 -1.58 10.83
N SER A 212 19.66 -1.25 9.74
CA SER A 212 20.11 -0.27 8.75
C SER A 212 20.11 1.15 9.31
N ALA A 213 21.06 1.96 8.85
CA ALA A 213 21.10 3.39 9.18
C ALA A 213 19.80 4.10 8.74
N THR A 214 19.24 3.72 7.59
CA THR A 214 18.01 4.30 7.04
C THR A 214 16.83 4.06 8.00
N TYR A 215 16.66 2.85 8.52
CA TYR A 215 15.59 2.55 9.48
C TYR A 215 15.75 3.36 10.78
N ARG A 216 16.97 3.41 11.33
CA ARG A 216 17.26 4.22 12.54
C ARG A 216 16.96 5.70 12.33
N TRP A 217 17.30 6.26 11.17
CA TRP A 217 16.95 7.64 10.84
C TRP A 217 15.45 7.84 10.67
N LYS A 218 14.73 6.89 10.05
CA LYS A 218 13.25 6.92 9.97
C LYS A 218 12.65 6.94 11.39
N GLN A 219 13.14 6.11 12.32
CA GLN A 219 12.68 6.11 13.72
C GLN A 219 12.96 7.47 14.43
N LEU A 220 14.17 7.99 14.31
CA LEU A 220 14.56 9.25 14.95
C LEU A 220 13.74 10.45 14.45
N LEU A 221 13.46 10.49 13.14
CA LEU A 221 12.72 11.59 12.52
C LEU A 221 11.20 11.45 12.65
N ASN A 222 10.68 10.28 13.03
CA ASN A 222 9.26 10.01 13.06
C ASN A 222 8.45 11.00 13.93
N PRO A 223 8.84 11.34 15.18
CA PRO A 223 8.11 12.32 15.97
C PRO A 223 8.03 13.70 15.30
N LEU A 224 9.09 14.10 14.60
CA LEU A 224 9.11 15.36 13.86
C LEU A 224 8.18 15.32 12.65
N LYS A 225 8.18 14.24 11.89
CA LYS A 225 7.27 14.02 10.74
C LYS A 225 5.80 14.01 11.16
N GLN A 226 5.49 13.43 12.31
CA GLN A 226 4.12 13.37 12.83
C GLN A 226 3.61 14.71 13.34
N ASN A 227 4.50 15.68 13.58
CA ASN A 227 4.17 16.99 14.15
C ASN A 227 4.57 18.19 13.27
N SER A 228 5.26 17.97 12.14
CA SER A 228 5.63 19.00 11.18
C SER A 228 5.34 18.58 9.74
N ALA A 229 4.50 19.33 9.05
CA ALA A 229 4.18 19.12 7.64
C ALA A 229 5.42 19.39 6.75
N LEU A 230 6.25 20.34 7.11
CA LEU A 230 7.50 20.63 6.40
C LEU A 230 8.47 19.44 6.48
N VAL A 231 8.69 18.90 7.68
CA VAL A 231 9.62 17.77 7.88
C VAL A 231 9.06 16.52 7.19
N SER A 232 7.76 16.28 7.30
CA SER A 232 7.11 15.16 6.61
C SER A 232 7.29 15.28 5.09
N TRP A 233 6.97 16.43 4.53
CA TRP A 233 7.10 16.70 3.09
C TRP A 233 8.54 16.52 2.59
N LEU A 234 9.53 17.09 3.28
CA LEU A 234 10.95 16.93 2.92
C LEU A 234 11.40 15.46 2.97
N ALA A 235 10.95 14.71 3.98
CA ALA A 235 11.28 13.30 4.11
C ALA A 235 10.64 12.46 2.98
N GLU A 236 9.41 12.77 2.59
CA GLU A 236 8.72 12.12 1.48
C GLU A 236 9.40 12.41 0.13
N GLN A 237 9.79 13.68 -0.13
CA GLN A 237 10.54 14.04 -1.33
C GLN A 237 11.88 13.29 -1.41
N ALA A 238 12.61 13.22 -0.29
CA ALA A 238 13.88 12.49 -0.22
C ALA A 238 13.68 10.98 -0.43
N ASN A 239 12.59 10.41 0.06
CA ASN A 239 12.28 9.00 -0.13
C ASN A 239 11.91 8.68 -1.59
N SER A 240 11.01 9.48 -2.17
CA SER A 240 10.60 9.35 -3.58
C SER A 240 11.81 9.45 -4.52
N TRP A 241 12.70 10.42 -4.29
CA TRP A 241 13.91 10.56 -5.08
C TRP A 241 14.87 9.35 -4.96
N ARG A 242 14.97 8.72 -3.77
CA ARG A 242 15.75 7.49 -3.59
C ARG A 242 15.12 6.31 -4.30
N GLN A 243 13.81 6.15 -4.23
CA GLN A 243 13.07 5.08 -4.90
C GLN A 243 13.22 5.19 -6.42
N GLN A 244 12.98 6.38 -7.00
CA GLN A 244 13.14 6.62 -8.44
C GLN A 244 14.55 6.29 -8.96
N ARG A 245 15.59 6.46 -8.14
CA ARG A 245 16.96 6.08 -8.50
C ARG A 245 17.24 4.58 -8.46
N ARG A 246 16.42 3.82 -7.74
CA ARG A 246 16.59 2.37 -7.57
C ARG A 246 15.75 1.57 -8.55
N ARG A 247 14.55 2.03 -8.85
CA ARG A 247 13.68 1.33 -9.79
C ARG A 247 14.32 1.33 -11.17
N PRO A 248 14.50 0.17 -11.83
CA PRO A 248 14.78 0.13 -13.26
C PRO A 248 13.67 0.91 -13.99
N ALA A 249 13.94 1.43 -15.17
CA ALA A 249 13.04 2.29 -15.95
C ALA A 249 11.70 1.63 -16.42
N ALA A 250 11.29 0.54 -15.79
CA ALA A 250 10.17 -0.32 -16.17
C ALA A 250 8.86 -0.02 -15.41
N ASP A 251 8.78 1.06 -14.60
CA ASP A 251 7.54 1.42 -13.93
C ASP A 251 6.54 1.95 -14.96
N VAL A 252 5.44 1.23 -15.14
CA VAL A 252 4.30 1.63 -15.93
C VAL A 252 3.63 2.83 -15.25
N VAL A 253 4.02 4.04 -15.65
CA VAL A 253 3.22 5.23 -15.39
C VAL A 253 2.12 5.24 -16.45
N PRO A 254 0.83 5.37 -16.10
CA PRO A 254 -0.28 5.33 -17.06
C PRO A 254 -0.20 6.32 -18.23
N SER A 255 0.73 7.27 -18.17
CA SER A 255 0.99 8.29 -19.22
C SER A 255 2.16 7.95 -20.15
N GLN A 256 2.88 6.81 -19.92
CA GLN A 256 3.95 6.36 -20.80
C GLN A 256 3.49 5.18 -21.67
N PRO A 257 4.07 4.98 -22.88
CA PRO A 257 3.76 3.79 -23.67
C PRO A 257 4.06 2.54 -22.83
N MET A 258 3.10 1.60 -22.82
CA MET A 258 3.18 0.33 -22.09
C MET A 258 4.52 -0.35 -22.36
N GLN A 259 5.22 -0.75 -21.32
CA GLN A 259 6.41 -1.56 -21.39
C GLN A 259 6.10 -2.93 -20.75
N LEU A 260 6.15 -4.00 -21.53
CA LEU A 260 6.04 -5.38 -21.03
C LEU A 260 7.37 -5.86 -20.44
N GLY A 261 8.03 -4.99 -19.65
CA GLY A 261 9.22 -5.35 -18.89
C GLY A 261 8.86 -5.61 -17.41
N GLY A 262 9.87 -6.00 -16.63
CA GLY A 262 9.68 -6.19 -15.20
C GLY A 262 8.65 -7.28 -14.87
N PRO A 263 7.74 -7.03 -13.91
CA PRO A 263 6.75 -8.01 -13.43
C PRO A 263 5.85 -8.56 -14.54
N TRP A 264 5.49 -7.73 -15.52
CA TRP A 264 4.58 -8.11 -16.63
C TRP A 264 5.19 -9.13 -17.59
N SER A 265 6.53 -9.24 -17.64
CA SER A 265 7.21 -10.26 -18.43
C SER A 265 6.85 -11.69 -17.99
N VAL A 266 6.43 -11.87 -16.74
CA VAL A 266 6.03 -13.18 -16.20
C VAL A 266 4.85 -13.78 -16.97
N ALA A 267 3.97 -12.93 -17.51
CA ALA A 267 2.84 -13.34 -18.33
C ALA A 267 3.17 -13.50 -19.83
N THR A 268 4.46 -13.65 -20.19
CA THR A 268 4.92 -13.88 -21.57
C THR A 268 5.63 -15.23 -21.71
N ALA A 269 5.86 -15.67 -22.95
CA ALA A 269 6.59 -16.91 -23.21
C ALA A 269 8.07 -16.90 -22.76
N GLN A 270 8.65 -15.71 -22.56
CA GLN A 270 10.04 -15.53 -22.11
C GLN A 270 10.11 -14.52 -20.97
N PRO A 271 9.71 -14.93 -19.75
CA PRO A 271 9.78 -14.05 -18.59
C PRO A 271 11.22 -13.60 -18.31
N ASP A 272 11.37 -12.37 -17.82
CA ASP A 272 12.64 -11.94 -17.23
C ASP A 272 12.98 -12.89 -16.07
N PRO A 273 14.18 -13.48 -16.03
CA PRO A 273 14.55 -14.48 -15.03
C PRO A 273 14.36 -14.01 -13.59
N GLN A 274 14.71 -12.76 -13.28
CA GLN A 274 14.60 -12.21 -11.94
C GLN A 274 13.14 -12.09 -11.50
N PHE A 275 12.26 -11.60 -12.38
CA PHE A 275 10.83 -11.50 -12.05
C PHE A 275 10.12 -12.85 -12.07
N GLY A 276 10.60 -13.79 -12.86
CA GLY A 276 10.18 -15.20 -12.78
C GLY A 276 10.52 -15.82 -11.41
N GLU A 277 11.73 -15.62 -10.90
CA GLU A 277 12.13 -16.07 -9.55
C GLU A 277 11.32 -15.36 -8.45
N ASN A 278 11.09 -14.06 -8.59
CA ASN A 278 10.25 -13.29 -7.68
C ASN A 278 8.82 -13.85 -7.61
N TYR A 279 8.24 -14.19 -8.74
CA TYR A 279 6.90 -14.79 -8.79
C TYR A 279 6.85 -16.17 -8.14
N GLN A 280 7.89 -17.01 -8.33
CA GLN A 280 7.98 -18.29 -7.60
C GLN A 280 8.07 -18.08 -6.08
N LEU A 281 8.80 -17.06 -5.60
CA LEU A 281 8.85 -16.71 -4.19
C LEU A 281 7.48 -16.27 -3.66
N ASN A 282 6.72 -15.47 -4.44
CA ASN A 282 5.34 -15.11 -4.09
C ASN A 282 4.47 -16.36 -3.93
N LYS A 283 4.51 -17.30 -4.87
CA LYS A 283 3.74 -18.55 -4.76
C LYS A 283 4.11 -19.35 -3.51
N ARG A 284 5.40 -19.45 -3.16
CA ARG A 284 5.83 -20.12 -1.92
C ARG A 284 5.31 -19.45 -0.65
N LEU A 285 5.23 -18.12 -0.62
CA LEU A 285 4.65 -17.38 0.52
C LEU A 285 3.13 -17.57 0.58
N ILE A 286 2.44 -17.59 -0.57
CA ILE A 286 1.00 -17.87 -0.65
C ILE A 286 0.71 -19.29 -0.13
N GLU A 287 1.44 -20.31 -0.60
CA GLU A 287 1.34 -21.69 -0.10
C GLU A 287 1.55 -21.75 1.44
N ALA A 288 2.53 -21.02 1.95
CA ALA A 288 2.81 -20.98 3.39
C ALA A 288 1.68 -20.30 4.19
N MET A 289 1.06 -19.21 3.65
CA MET A 289 -0.10 -18.57 4.28
C MET A 289 -1.33 -19.47 4.27
N ALA A 290 -1.60 -20.17 3.16
CA ALA A 290 -2.65 -21.17 3.08
C ALA A 290 -2.45 -22.29 4.08
N GLY A 291 -1.19 -22.75 4.26
CA GLY A 291 -0.82 -23.76 5.26
C GLY A 291 -1.07 -23.29 6.70
N ILE A 292 -0.79 -22.01 7.02
CA ILE A 292 -1.11 -21.42 8.33
C ILE A 292 -2.62 -21.43 8.54
N ALA A 293 -3.40 -20.95 7.57
CA ALA A 293 -4.85 -20.92 7.66
C ALA A 293 -5.43 -22.33 7.88
N GLN A 294 -4.98 -23.31 7.11
CA GLN A 294 -5.39 -24.72 7.25
C GLN A 294 -5.09 -25.28 8.65
N GLN A 295 -3.90 -25.02 9.21
CA GLN A 295 -3.52 -25.47 10.55
C GLN A 295 -4.44 -24.92 11.65
N HIS A 296 -5.07 -23.76 11.41
CA HIS A 296 -5.98 -23.10 12.35
C HIS A 296 -7.45 -23.33 12.00
N GLY A 297 -7.77 -24.13 10.99
CA GLY A 297 -9.14 -24.37 10.53
C GLY A 297 -9.80 -23.16 9.87
N ILE A 298 -9.01 -22.21 9.38
CA ILE A 298 -9.43 -20.97 8.75
C ILE A 298 -9.54 -21.18 7.23
N GLN A 299 -10.60 -20.70 6.60
CA GLN A 299 -10.72 -20.71 5.14
C GLN A 299 -9.73 -19.75 4.51
N PHE A 300 -8.97 -20.19 3.51
CA PHE A 300 -8.03 -19.32 2.78
C PHE A 300 -8.54 -19.07 1.36
N ILE A 301 -8.57 -17.80 0.98
CA ILE A 301 -9.05 -17.34 -0.33
C ILE A 301 -7.94 -16.47 -0.94
N LEU A 302 -7.46 -16.86 -2.11
CA LEU A 302 -6.55 -16.04 -2.91
C LEU A 302 -7.37 -15.25 -3.94
N VAL A 303 -7.19 -13.94 -3.98
CA VAL A 303 -7.81 -13.06 -4.97
C VAL A 303 -6.73 -12.49 -5.86
N SER A 304 -6.73 -12.80 -7.15
CA SER A 304 -5.78 -12.23 -8.12
C SER A 304 -6.36 -10.98 -8.78
N ILE A 305 -5.61 -9.87 -8.73
CA ILE A 305 -6.03 -8.58 -9.28
C ILE A 305 -5.65 -8.48 -10.75
N GLY A 306 -6.65 -8.52 -11.63
CA GLY A 306 -6.49 -8.30 -13.07
C GLY A 306 -6.36 -6.79 -13.38
N GLN A 307 -5.18 -6.33 -13.79
CA GLN A 307 -4.99 -4.91 -14.10
C GLN A 307 -5.26 -4.55 -15.56
N LEU A 308 -4.79 -5.38 -16.51
CA LEU A 308 -4.98 -5.15 -17.93
C LEU A 308 -6.17 -5.94 -18.44
N TYR A 309 -7.35 -5.33 -18.35
CA TYR A 309 -8.62 -5.98 -18.72
C TYR A 309 -9.33 -5.31 -19.92
N ARG A 310 -8.92 -4.09 -20.29
CA ARG A 310 -9.51 -3.38 -21.43
C ARG A 310 -8.90 -3.90 -22.74
N PRO A 311 -9.70 -4.12 -23.81
CA PRO A 311 -9.21 -4.65 -25.09
C PRO A 311 -8.06 -3.84 -25.68
N GLU A 312 -8.09 -2.51 -25.56
CA GLU A 312 -7.03 -1.62 -26.04
C GLU A 312 -5.73 -1.77 -25.27
N GLU A 313 -5.78 -2.03 -23.96
CA GLU A 313 -4.59 -2.29 -23.12
C GLU A 313 -3.97 -3.63 -23.47
N ILE A 314 -4.80 -4.66 -23.64
CA ILE A 314 -4.36 -6.00 -24.04
C ILE A 314 -3.73 -5.94 -25.44
N ALA A 315 -4.38 -5.29 -26.40
CA ALA A 315 -3.85 -5.14 -27.75
C ALA A 315 -2.51 -4.37 -27.76
N ALA A 316 -2.36 -3.35 -26.93
CA ALA A 316 -1.11 -2.60 -26.78
C ALA A 316 0.01 -3.48 -26.17
N ALA A 317 -0.32 -4.33 -25.18
CA ALA A 317 0.61 -5.29 -24.60
C ALA A 317 1.05 -6.33 -25.63
N GLN A 318 0.11 -6.94 -26.35
CA GLN A 318 0.37 -7.96 -27.37
C GLN A 318 1.07 -7.40 -28.62
N ALA A 319 0.96 -6.10 -28.88
CA ALA A 319 1.75 -5.45 -29.93
C ALA A 319 3.26 -5.35 -29.55
N ILE A 320 3.58 -5.37 -28.26
CA ILE A 320 4.97 -5.39 -27.75
C ILE A 320 5.48 -6.84 -27.73
N ASP A 321 4.70 -7.74 -27.13
CA ASP A 321 4.98 -9.18 -27.11
C ASP A 321 3.69 -9.98 -27.41
N PRO A 322 3.59 -10.59 -28.60
CA PRO A 322 2.42 -11.37 -28.99
C PRO A 322 2.10 -12.58 -28.09
N SER A 323 3.08 -13.01 -27.26
CA SER A 323 2.89 -14.11 -26.30
C SER A 323 2.28 -13.68 -24.97
N TYR A 324 2.07 -12.37 -24.75
CA TYR A 324 1.47 -11.88 -23.52
C TYR A 324 0.07 -12.44 -23.33
N ASP A 325 -0.14 -13.12 -22.20
CA ASP A 325 -1.43 -13.68 -21.80
C ASP A 325 -2.02 -12.84 -20.63
N PRO A 326 -3.08 -12.06 -20.86
CA PRO A 326 -3.69 -11.24 -19.82
C PRO A 326 -4.36 -12.05 -18.70
N ALA A 327 -4.71 -13.32 -18.95
CA ALA A 327 -5.31 -14.22 -17.96
C ALA A 327 -4.28 -15.08 -17.21
N TYR A 328 -2.99 -14.95 -17.53
CA TYR A 328 -1.93 -15.83 -17.02
C TYR A 328 -1.96 -15.96 -15.49
N PHE A 329 -1.99 -14.84 -14.78
CA PHE A 329 -1.95 -14.86 -13.32
C PHE A 329 -3.19 -15.49 -12.70
N ASP A 330 -4.38 -15.22 -13.25
CA ASP A 330 -5.62 -15.85 -12.78
C ASP A 330 -5.57 -17.37 -13.00
N SER A 331 -5.09 -17.81 -14.16
CA SER A 331 -5.01 -19.24 -14.51
C SER A 331 -3.97 -19.98 -13.66
N ASP A 332 -2.74 -19.43 -13.56
CA ASP A 332 -1.64 -20.09 -12.82
C ASP A 332 -1.91 -20.13 -11.30
N LEU A 333 -2.56 -19.08 -10.76
CA LEU A 333 -2.92 -19.04 -9.34
C LEU A 333 -4.17 -19.87 -9.03
N ALA A 334 -5.09 -20.05 -9.99
CA ALA A 334 -6.17 -21.03 -9.87
C ALA A 334 -5.65 -22.46 -9.82
N ASP A 335 -4.66 -22.80 -10.66
CA ASP A 335 -4.00 -24.10 -10.65
C ASP A 335 -3.26 -24.34 -9.31
N LEU A 336 -2.58 -23.32 -8.79
CA LEU A 336 -1.94 -23.38 -7.46
C LEU A 336 -2.98 -23.65 -6.36
N ALA A 337 -4.10 -22.92 -6.37
CA ALA A 337 -5.17 -23.08 -5.40
C ALA A 337 -5.81 -24.47 -5.46
N ALA A 338 -6.08 -24.96 -6.66
CA ALA A 338 -6.63 -26.32 -6.86
C ALA A 338 -5.68 -27.41 -6.37
N LYS A 339 -4.36 -27.25 -6.61
CA LYS A 339 -3.32 -28.18 -6.15
C LYS A 339 -3.24 -28.25 -4.61
N ASP A 340 -3.30 -27.10 -3.95
CA ASP A 340 -3.04 -26.99 -2.51
C ASP A 340 -4.34 -26.91 -1.68
N GLY A 341 -5.52 -26.98 -2.33
CA GLY A 341 -6.83 -27.15 -1.70
C GLY A 341 -7.37 -25.89 -1.02
N PHE A 342 -7.09 -24.71 -1.56
CA PHE A 342 -7.68 -23.44 -1.10
C PHE A 342 -8.51 -22.79 -2.22
N MET A 343 -9.25 -21.74 -1.88
CA MET A 343 -10.13 -21.04 -2.84
C MET A 343 -9.37 -19.99 -3.64
N HIS A 344 -9.77 -19.79 -4.90
CA HIS A 344 -9.27 -18.72 -5.75
C HIS A 344 -10.43 -17.93 -6.39
N ALA A 345 -10.25 -16.62 -6.49
CA ALA A 345 -11.14 -15.71 -7.21
C ALA A 345 -10.30 -14.78 -8.11
N GLY A 346 -10.38 -14.96 -9.41
CA GLY A 346 -9.70 -14.11 -10.40
C GLY A 346 -10.55 -12.92 -10.78
N LEU A 347 -9.99 -11.71 -10.72
CA LEU A 347 -10.71 -10.49 -11.07
C LEU A 347 -10.55 -10.09 -12.55
N TYR A 348 -9.63 -10.71 -13.31
CA TYR A 348 -9.41 -10.35 -14.71
C TYR A 348 -10.67 -10.53 -15.57
N GLU A 349 -11.26 -11.72 -15.52
CA GLU A 349 -12.42 -12.04 -16.35
C GLU A 349 -13.67 -11.24 -15.93
N VAL A 350 -13.87 -11.06 -14.61
CA VAL A 350 -14.96 -10.24 -14.06
C VAL A 350 -14.85 -8.80 -14.56
N PHE A 351 -13.66 -8.22 -14.52
CA PHE A 351 -13.43 -6.84 -14.97
C PHE A 351 -13.56 -6.68 -16.48
N ARG A 352 -13.05 -7.67 -17.25
CA ARG A 352 -13.16 -7.71 -18.70
C ARG A 352 -14.63 -7.75 -19.14
N GLN A 353 -15.43 -8.66 -18.55
CA GLN A 353 -16.85 -8.78 -18.86
C GLN A 353 -17.63 -7.54 -18.49
N HIS A 354 -17.38 -6.97 -17.31
CA HIS A 354 -18.04 -5.73 -16.89
C HIS A 354 -17.74 -4.58 -17.86
N TYR A 355 -16.48 -4.44 -18.29
CA TYR A 355 -16.09 -3.41 -19.24
C TYR A 355 -16.71 -3.63 -20.63
N GLU A 356 -16.75 -4.85 -21.14
CA GLU A 356 -17.40 -5.18 -22.41
C GLU A 356 -18.90 -4.87 -22.40
N GLN A 357 -19.58 -5.08 -21.29
CA GLN A 357 -21.02 -4.84 -21.16
C GLN A 357 -21.35 -3.35 -20.96
N ASN A 358 -20.55 -2.62 -20.19
CA ASN A 358 -20.88 -1.28 -19.72
C ASN A 358 -20.01 -0.17 -20.34
N GLY A 359 -18.85 -0.51 -20.91
CA GLY A 359 -17.89 0.45 -21.44
C GLY A 359 -17.25 1.35 -20.37
N GLN A 360 -17.45 1.05 -19.08
CA GLN A 360 -17.03 1.87 -17.95
C GLN A 360 -15.71 1.35 -17.35
N PRO A 361 -14.65 2.17 -17.30
CA PRO A 361 -13.43 1.79 -16.62
C PRO A 361 -13.65 1.58 -15.11
N LEU A 362 -13.07 0.51 -14.56
CA LEU A 362 -13.19 0.15 -13.14
C LEU A 362 -12.06 0.71 -12.28
N ARG A 363 -11.15 1.48 -12.90
CA ARG A 363 -10.02 2.08 -12.19
C ARG A 363 -9.65 3.44 -12.76
N TRP A 364 -9.09 4.26 -11.90
CA TRP A 364 -8.19 5.36 -12.29
C TRP A 364 -6.78 4.74 -12.47
N SER A 365 -5.88 4.82 -11.50
CA SER A 365 -4.76 3.89 -11.37
C SER A 365 -5.14 2.71 -10.44
N HIS A 366 -5.74 3.00 -9.28
CA HIS A 366 -6.43 2.04 -8.43
C HIS A 366 -7.93 1.99 -8.75
N TRP A 367 -8.66 1.08 -8.12
CA TRP A 367 -10.10 0.97 -8.34
C TRP A 367 -10.82 2.29 -8.05
N ASN A 368 -11.71 2.66 -8.97
CA ASN A 368 -12.67 3.72 -8.75
C ASN A 368 -13.92 3.16 -8.05
N TYR A 369 -14.96 3.97 -7.88
CA TYR A 369 -16.19 3.53 -7.21
C TYR A 369 -16.80 2.28 -7.86
N ALA A 370 -16.93 2.27 -9.18
CA ALA A 370 -17.44 1.11 -9.91
C ALA A 370 -16.55 -0.13 -9.74
N GLY A 371 -15.23 0.06 -9.68
CA GLY A 371 -14.30 -1.04 -9.39
C GLY A 371 -14.50 -1.62 -7.99
N HIS A 372 -14.69 -0.77 -6.99
CA HIS A 372 -15.00 -1.22 -5.64
C HIS A 372 -16.35 -1.94 -5.56
N GLU A 373 -17.39 -1.49 -6.26
CA GLU A 373 -18.68 -2.19 -6.36
C GLU A 373 -18.53 -3.59 -6.95
N VAL A 374 -17.84 -3.72 -8.08
CA VAL A 374 -17.62 -5.03 -8.75
C VAL A 374 -16.81 -5.99 -7.87
N VAL A 375 -15.78 -5.48 -7.17
CA VAL A 375 -15.01 -6.31 -6.24
C VAL A 375 -15.85 -6.70 -5.02
N ALA A 376 -16.71 -5.82 -4.51
CA ALA A 376 -17.62 -6.11 -3.41
C ALA A 376 -18.59 -7.23 -3.77
N GLU A 377 -19.24 -7.17 -4.95
CA GLU A 377 -20.11 -8.22 -5.45
C GLU A 377 -19.36 -9.55 -5.57
N THR A 378 -18.15 -9.53 -6.16
CA THR A 378 -17.33 -10.74 -6.31
C THR A 378 -16.98 -11.34 -4.94
N MET A 379 -16.57 -10.51 -3.98
CA MET A 379 -16.26 -10.99 -2.63
C MET A 379 -17.50 -11.51 -1.90
N ALA A 380 -18.65 -10.87 -2.07
CA ALA A 380 -19.91 -11.35 -1.51
C ALA A 380 -20.28 -12.74 -2.09
N ASP A 381 -20.13 -12.94 -3.39
CA ASP A 381 -20.40 -14.24 -4.03
C ASP A 381 -19.48 -15.35 -3.51
N VAL A 382 -18.19 -15.05 -3.33
CA VAL A 382 -17.19 -16.00 -2.81
C VAL A 382 -17.44 -16.34 -1.33
N LEU A 383 -17.81 -15.34 -0.52
CA LEU A 383 -17.96 -15.50 0.93
C LEU A 383 -19.34 -15.99 1.36
N ARG A 384 -20.40 -15.73 0.59
CA ARG A 384 -21.78 -16.11 0.92
C ARG A 384 -21.96 -17.58 1.31
N PRO A 385 -21.38 -18.56 0.57
CA PRO A 385 -21.48 -19.97 0.95
C PRO A 385 -20.80 -20.28 2.30
N LEU A 386 -19.76 -19.51 2.68
CA LEU A 386 -19.01 -19.71 3.91
C LEU A 386 -19.73 -19.10 5.12
N VAL A 387 -20.36 -17.94 4.94
CA VAL A 387 -21.09 -17.21 6.01
C VAL A 387 -22.39 -17.93 6.38
N GLY A 388 -23.08 -18.51 5.40
CA GLY A 388 -24.39 -19.17 5.59
C GLY A 388 -24.33 -20.59 6.14
N VAL A 389 -23.15 -21.16 6.35
CA VAL A 389 -23.00 -22.51 6.94
C VAL A 389 -22.92 -22.36 8.46
N GLU A 390 -23.94 -22.83 9.18
CA GLU A 390 -23.86 -23.04 10.63
C GLU A 390 -22.71 -24.03 10.92
N GLN A 391 -21.71 -23.61 11.67
CA GLN A 391 -20.62 -24.47 12.13
C GLN A 391 -21.06 -25.32 13.33
#